data_e12d6261e2b877e21ca297ef981272d8
#
_entry.id   e12d6261e2b877e21ca297ef981272d8
#
_cell.length_a   1.000
_cell.length_b   1.000
_cell.length_c   1.000
_cell.angle_alpha   90.00
_cell.angle_beta   90.00
_cell.angle_gamma   90.00
#
_symmetry.space_group_name_H-M   'P 1'
#
loop_
_entity.id
_entity.type
_entity.pdbx_description
1 polymer ?
#
loop_
_entity_poly.entity_id
_entity_poly.type
_entity_poly.pdbx_seq_one_letter_code
_entity_poly.pdbx_strand_id
1 'polypeptide(L)'
;YSMNEPEKRRPQAQNAIQKTLEQPPEYAVIMLLTSNVNSLLPTILSRCVVLNMKPVADELVRNYLMHQLQVPDYKAEVCVAFARGNIGKAKSLASSEDFDNIKNEALSLLKYIQDMDLSEITAAIKKITEYKLQINDYLDLIAIWYRDVLLFKATSDVNHLVFREEISAIRRVAQR
;
A
#
# COMPACT_ATOMS: atom_id res chain seq x y z
N TYR A 1 14.82 22.89 1.79
CA TYR A 1 15.36 21.65 2.39
C TYR A 1 14.19 20.76 2.81
N SER A 2 14.17 19.51 2.37
CA SER A 2 13.15 18.53 2.78
C SER A 2 13.77 17.47 3.69
N MET A 3 13.04 17.06 4.73
CA MET A 3 13.46 16.02 5.65
C MET A 3 12.33 15.00 5.78
N ASN A 4 12.65 13.75 5.43
CA ASN A 4 11.72 12.64 5.54
C ASN A 4 11.83 11.97 6.91
N GLU A 5 10.69 11.60 7.49
CA GLU A 5 10.55 10.84 8.74
C GLU A 5 11.39 11.42 9.89
N PRO A 6 11.27 12.72 10.20
CA PRO A 6 12.02 13.34 11.29
C PRO A 6 11.70 12.70 12.64
N GLU A 7 10.52 12.11 12.79
CA GLU A 7 10.05 11.40 13.97
C GLU A 7 10.85 10.13 14.30
N LYS A 8 11.44 9.47 13.32
CA LYS A 8 12.30 8.29 13.53
C LYS A 8 13.69 8.66 14.05
N ARG A 9 13.99 9.94 14.11
CA ARG A 9 15.28 10.43 14.60
C ARG A 9 15.26 10.59 16.11
N ARG A 10 16.44 10.40 16.72
CA ARG A 10 16.62 10.58 18.18
C ARG A 10 16.24 12.00 18.58
N PRO A 11 15.74 12.24 19.82
CA PRO A 11 15.36 13.57 20.31
C PRO A 11 16.44 14.64 20.13
N GLN A 12 17.72 14.26 20.24
CA GLN A 12 18.85 15.19 20.01
C GLN A 12 18.88 15.74 18.58
N ALA A 13 18.55 14.91 17.58
CA ALA A 13 18.48 15.34 16.18
C ALA A 13 17.25 16.25 15.93
N GLN A 14 16.13 16.00 16.60
CA GLN A 14 14.98 16.91 16.56
C GLN A 14 15.29 18.26 17.19
N ASN A 15 16.04 18.29 18.30
CA ASN A 15 16.49 19.53 18.94
C ASN A 15 17.46 20.33 18.05
N ALA A 16 18.31 19.67 17.26
CA ALA A 16 19.18 20.36 16.30
C ALA A 16 18.39 21.07 15.20
N ILE A 17 17.28 20.44 14.72
CA ILE A 17 16.37 21.05 13.73
C ILE A 17 15.66 22.27 14.33
N GLN A 18 15.31 22.23 15.62
CA GLN A 18 14.61 23.32 16.28
C GLN A 18 15.37 24.66 16.15
N LYS A 19 16.67 24.66 16.34
CA LYS A 19 17.51 25.87 16.19
C LYS A 19 17.40 26.48 14.79
N THR A 20 17.41 25.62 13.76
CA THR A 20 17.25 26.06 12.36
C THR A 20 15.85 26.59 12.06
N LEU A 21 14.81 26.02 12.71
CA LEU A 21 13.42 26.49 12.57
C LEU A 21 13.17 27.82 13.30
N GLU A 22 13.94 28.13 14.36
CA GLU A 22 13.84 29.40 15.09
C GLU A 22 14.42 30.57 14.30
N GLN A 23 15.47 30.33 13.54
CA GLN A 23 16.15 31.35 12.74
C GLN A 23 16.49 30.81 11.34
N PRO A 24 15.46 30.56 10.51
CA PRO A 24 15.72 30.08 9.15
C PRO A 24 16.34 31.18 8.31
N PRO A 25 17.27 30.86 7.40
CA PRO A 25 17.75 31.82 6.41
C PRO A 25 16.58 32.35 5.56
N GLU A 26 16.55 33.62 5.24
CA GLU A 26 15.46 34.30 4.50
C GLU A 26 15.13 33.62 3.14
N TYR A 27 16.12 32.97 2.53
CA TYR A 27 16.00 32.27 1.25
C TYR A 27 15.63 30.79 1.38
N ALA A 28 15.41 30.27 2.62
CA ALA A 28 15.21 28.84 2.84
C ALA A 28 13.75 28.48 3.14
N VAL A 29 13.24 27.43 2.49
CA VAL A 29 12.01 26.76 2.87
C VAL A 29 12.37 25.38 3.43
N ILE A 30 11.90 25.07 4.64
CA ILE A 30 12.12 23.79 5.32
C ILE A 30 10.81 23.02 5.31
N MET A 31 10.82 21.82 4.71
CA MET A 31 9.68 20.92 4.68
C MET A 31 9.99 19.66 5.50
N LEU A 32 9.17 19.39 6.51
CA LEU A 32 9.22 18.16 7.31
C LEU A 32 8.10 17.22 6.84
N LEU A 33 8.46 16.06 6.32
CA LEU A 33 7.51 15.05 5.84
C LEU A 33 7.40 13.94 6.87
N THR A 34 6.21 13.76 7.44
CA THR A 34 5.96 12.73 8.47
C THR A 34 4.64 12.03 8.24
N SER A 35 4.57 10.76 8.58
CA SER A 35 3.32 9.97 8.65
C SER A 35 2.63 10.08 10.01
N ASN A 36 3.34 10.59 11.04
CA ASN A 36 2.81 10.74 12.40
C ASN A 36 3.24 12.06 13.01
N VAL A 37 2.37 13.06 12.91
CA VAL A 37 2.63 14.41 13.44
C VAL A 37 2.81 14.43 14.96
N ASN A 38 2.13 13.52 15.69
CA ASN A 38 2.15 13.47 17.15
C ASN A 38 3.49 12.98 17.73
N SER A 39 4.36 12.42 16.92
CA SER A 39 5.70 11.98 17.32
C SER A 39 6.76 13.08 17.17
N LEU A 40 6.39 14.24 16.62
CA LEU A 40 7.25 15.41 16.60
C LEU A 40 7.14 16.18 17.92
N LEU A 41 8.28 16.80 18.31
CA LEU A 41 8.29 17.63 19.51
C LEU A 41 7.32 18.82 19.37
N PRO A 42 6.55 19.15 20.42
CA PRO A 42 5.65 20.33 20.39
C PRO A 42 6.35 21.63 20.01
N THR A 43 7.63 21.76 20.35
CA THR A 43 8.48 22.90 20.00
C THR A 43 8.74 23.01 18.52
N ILE A 44 8.75 21.90 17.77
CA ILE A 44 8.83 21.89 16.30
C ILE A 44 7.47 22.27 15.72
N LEU A 45 6.40 21.62 16.20
CA LEU A 45 5.05 21.84 15.69
C LEU A 45 4.60 23.30 15.82
N SER A 46 4.95 23.97 16.93
CA SER A 46 4.59 25.37 17.16
C SER A 46 5.26 26.36 16.17
N ARG A 47 6.29 25.91 15.44
CA ARG A 47 7.05 26.72 14.45
C ARG A 47 6.78 26.31 13.01
N CYS A 48 5.90 25.35 12.79
CA CYS A 48 5.58 24.83 11.47
C CYS A 48 4.10 25.05 11.14
N VAL A 49 3.82 25.27 9.86
CA VAL A 49 2.46 25.18 9.33
C VAL A 49 2.21 23.71 8.99
N VAL A 50 1.22 23.11 9.63
CA VAL A 50 0.87 21.70 9.40
C VAL A 50 -0.08 21.60 8.22
N LEU A 51 0.36 20.90 7.17
CA LEU A 51 -0.45 20.59 5.99
C LEU A 51 -0.82 19.10 6.02
N ASN A 52 -2.08 18.81 6.30
CA ASN A 52 -2.59 17.44 6.30
C ASN A 52 -2.89 16.97 4.88
N MET A 53 -2.03 16.11 4.34
CA MET A 53 -2.24 15.48 3.04
C MET A 53 -3.25 14.34 3.16
N LYS A 54 -4.33 14.42 2.38
CA LYS A 54 -5.36 13.37 2.33
C LYS A 54 -5.04 12.37 1.22
N PRO A 55 -5.46 11.09 1.38
CA PRO A 55 -5.44 10.13 0.28
C PRO A 55 -6.20 10.66 -0.93
N VAL A 56 -5.70 10.42 -2.12
CA VAL A 56 -6.39 10.74 -3.38
C VAL A 56 -7.52 9.73 -3.59
N ALA A 57 -8.66 10.17 -4.11
CA ALA A 57 -9.79 9.29 -4.41
C ALA A 57 -9.39 8.19 -5.41
N ASP A 58 -9.86 6.97 -5.18
CA ASP A 58 -9.51 5.78 -5.96
C ASP A 58 -9.78 5.96 -7.46
N GLU A 59 -10.89 6.63 -7.81
CA GLU A 59 -11.23 6.95 -9.19
C GLU A 59 -10.17 7.83 -9.88
N LEU A 60 -9.63 8.83 -9.18
CA LEU A 60 -8.58 9.68 -9.73
C LEU A 60 -7.26 8.93 -9.91
N VAL A 61 -6.92 8.05 -8.96
CA VAL A 61 -5.74 7.19 -9.07
C VAL A 61 -5.89 6.22 -10.25
N ARG A 62 -7.07 5.59 -10.39
CA ARG A 62 -7.38 4.71 -11.52
C ARG A 62 -7.25 5.44 -12.85
N ASN A 63 -7.89 6.59 -13.00
CA ASN A 63 -7.84 7.40 -14.21
C ASN A 63 -6.40 7.79 -14.58
N TYR A 64 -5.59 8.14 -13.59
CA TYR A 64 -4.17 8.42 -13.79
C TYR A 64 -3.41 7.19 -14.32
N LEU A 65 -3.59 6.01 -13.71
CA LEU A 65 -2.94 4.77 -14.15
C LEU A 65 -3.36 4.39 -15.58
N MET A 66 -4.66 4.43 -15.87
CA MET A 66 -5.18 3.99 -17.18
C MET A 66 -4.86 4.97 -18.30
N HIS A 67 -5.07 6.26 -18.10
CA HIS A 67 -4.95 7.25 -19.17
C HIS A 67 -3.54 7.83 -19.32
N GLN A 68 -2.78 8.00 -18.23
CA GLN A 68 -1.43 8.57 -18.29
C GLN A 68 -0.35 7.49 -18.43
N LEU A 69 -0.54 6.33 -17.79
CA LEU A 69 0.45 5.25 -17.77
C LEU A 69 0.04 4.05 -18.62
N GLN A 70 -1.14 4.09 -19.26
CA GLN A 70 -1.67 3.02 -20.16
C GLN A 70 -1.74 1.65 -19.45
N VAL A 71 -1.96 1.64 -18.12
CA VAL A 71 -2.11 0.42 -17.34
C VAL A 71 -3.47 -0.21 -17.65
N PRO A 72 -3.55 -1.52 -17.94
CA PRO A 72 -4.83 -2.20 -18.16
C PRO A 72 -5.75 -2.11 -16.92
N ASP A 73 -7.07 -2.05 -17.14
CA ASP A 73 -8.08 -1.84 -16.09
C ASP A 73 -7.94 -2.84 -14.93
N TYR A 74 -7.83 -4.13 -15.20
CA TYR A 74 -7.68 -5.17 -14.19
C TYR A 74 -6.43 -4.98 -13.29
N LYS A 75 -5.32 -4.50 -13.87
CA LYS A 75 -4.09 -4.21 -13.14
C LYS A 75 -4.20 -2.90 -12.38
N ALA A 76 -4.85 -1.90 -12.96
CA ALA A 76 -5.10 -0.62 -12.32
C ALA A 76 -5.94 -0.78 -11.05
N GLU A 77 -7.00 -1.60 -11.07
CA GLU A 77 -7.81 -1.91 -9.89
C GLU A 77 -6.98 -2.47 -8.73
N VAL A 78 -6.13 -3.44 -9.02
CA VAL A 78 -5.24 -4.02 -8.00
C VAL A 78 -4.31 -2.94 -7.44
N CYS A 79 -3.65 -2.16 -8.31
CA CYS A 79 -2.74 -1.10 -7.88
C CYS A 79 -3.44 -0.02 -7.04
N VAL A 80 -4.67 0.37 -7.39
CA VAL A 80 -5.49 1.33 -6.62
C VAL A 80 -5.77 0.81 -5.22
N ALA A 81 -6.25 -0.45 -5.11
CA ALA A 81 -6.57 -1.06 -3.83
C ALA A 81 -5.36 -1.12 -2.88
N PHE A 82 -4.17 -1.45 -3.42
CA PHE A 82 -2.93 -1.48 -2.65
C PHE A 82 -2.36 -0.10 -2.33
N ALA A 83 -2.56 0.86 -3.21
CA ALA A 83 -2.02 2.21 -3.05
C ALA A 83 -2.78 3.04 -2.00
N ARG A 84 -4.05 2.74 -1.76
CA ARG A 84 -4.90 3.44 -0.78
C ARG A 84 -4.80 4.97 -0.92
N GLY A 85 -4.93 5.46 -2.16
CA GLY A 85 -4.87 6.88 -2.48
C GLY A 85 -3.46 7.47 -2.60
N ASN A 86 -2.40 6.64 -2.54
CA ASN A 86 -1.02 7.08 -2.78
C ASN A 86 -0.63 6.86 -4.26
N ILE A 87 -0.65 7.92 -5.06
CA ILE A 87 -0.33 7.86 -6.50
C ILE A 87 1.10 7.35 -6.75
N GLY A 88 2.07 7.75 -5.93
CA GLY A 88 3.46 7.29 -6.05
C GLY A 88 3.58 5.78 -5.86
N LYS A 89 2.92 5.23 -4.82
CA LYS A 89 2.83 3.78 -4.59
C LYS A 89 2.11 3.09 -5.75
N ALA A 90 0.98 3.63 -6.22
CA ALA A 90 0.23 3.08 -7.34
C ALA A 90 1.09 2.95 -8.61
N LYS A 91 1.82 4.01 -8.96
CA LYS A 91 2.74 4.02 -10.09
C LYS A 91 3.85 2.98 -9.94
N SER A 92 4.47 2.89 -8.75
CA SER A 92 5.53 1.92 -8.46
C SER A 92 5.03 0.47 -8.62
N LEU A 93 3.84 0.16 -8.09
CA LEU A 93 3.23 -1.17 -8.21
C LEU A 93 2.91 -1.50 -9.67
N ALA A 94 2.38 -0.55 -10.43
CA ALA A 94 2.01 -0.75 -11.83
C ALA A 94 3.20 -1.09 -12.74
N SER A 95 4.40 -0.60 -12.40
CA SER A 95 5.64 -0.85 -13.13
C SER A 95 6.51 -1.99 -12.57
N SER A 96 6.07 -2.65 -11.49
CA SER A 96 6.85 -3.68 -10.81
C SER A 96 6.49 -5.07 -11.33
N GLU A 97 7.45 -5.74 -11.99
CA GLU A 97 7.32 -7.16 -12.35
C GLU A 97 7.34 -8.05 -11.09
N ASP A 98 8.13 -7.69 -10.10
CA ASP A 98 8.19 -8.42 -8.83
C ASP A 98 6.82 -8.45 -8.14
N PHE A 99 6.10 -7.32 -8.15
CA PHE A 99 4.76 -7.25 -7.57
C PHE A 99 3.77 -8.19 -8.30
N ASP A 100 3.82 -8.24 -9.63
CA ASP A 100 2.95 -9.13 -10.40
C ASP A 100 3.25 -10.62 -10.09
N ASN A 101 4.53 -10.99 -10.02
CA ASN A 101 4.95 -12.34 -9.67
C ASN A 101 4.47 -12.75 -8.28
N ILE A 102 4.68 -11.89 -7.29
CA ILE A 102 4.29 -12.14 -5.90
C ILE A 102 2.78 -12.22 -5.76
N LYS A 103 2.04 -11.33 -6.41
CA LYS A 103 0.58 -11.37 -6.44
C LYS A 103 0.09 -12.71 -6.98
N ASN A 104 0.64 -13.17 -8.09
CA ASN A 104 0.24 -14.42 -8.71
C ASN A 104 0.55 -15.65 -7.83
N GLU A 105 1.72 -15.70 -7.19
CA GLU A 105 2.09 -16.77 -6.27
C GLU A 105 1.20 -16.77 -5.00
N ALA A 106 0.95 -15.59 -4.42
CA ALA A 106 0.10 -15.47 -3.25
C ALA A 106 -1.36 -15.86 -3.58
N LEU A 107 -1.89 -15.43 -4.72
CA LEU A 107 -3.23 -15.83 -5.16
C LEU A 107 -3.30 -17.33 -5.44
N SER A 108 -2.26 -17.93 -6.02
CA SER A 108 -2.19 -19.37 -6.23
C SER A 108 -2.29 -20.13 -4.90
N LEU A 109 -1.56 -19.69 -3.87
CA LEU A 109 -1.69 -20.25 -2.52
C LEU A 109 -3.10 -20.09 -1.96
N LEU A 110 -3.65 -18.87 -1.99
CA LEU A 110 -4.94 -18.56 -1.37
C LEU A 110 -6.13 -19.29 -2.03
N LYS A 111 -6.04 -19.55 -3.33
CA LYS A 111 -7.06 -20.33 -4.07
C LYS A 111 -7.17 -21.78 -3.62
N TYR A 112 -6.08 -22.37 -3.19
CA TYR A 112 -5.97 -23.82 -2.95
C TYR A 112 -5.59 -24.18 -1.52
N ILE A 113 -5.32 -23.20 -0.64
CA ILE A 113 -4.83 -23.41 0.73
C ILE A 113 -5.68 -24.39 1.54
N GLN A 114 -6.98 -24.45 1.27
CA GLN A 114 -7.89 -25.35 1.99
C GLN A 114 -7.79 -26.81 1.52
N ASP A 115 -7.23 -27.03 0.35
CA ASP A 115 -7.06 -28.35 -0.27
C ASP A 115 -5.60 -28.84 -0.17
N MET A 116 -4.67 -27.98 0.34
CA MET A 116 -3.25 -28.26 0.49
C MET A 116 -2.95 -28.95 1.82
N ASP A 117 -1.96 -29.84 1.80
CA ASP A 117 -1.36 -30.36 3.01
C ASP A 117 -0.35 -29.37 3.63
N LEU A 118 0.12 -29.67 4.85
CA LEU A 118 1.05 -28.79 5.58
C LEU A 118 2.40 -28.61 4.84
N SER A 119 2.85 -29.64 4.14
CA SER A 119 4.10 -29.62 3.37
C SER A 119 3.97 -28.69 2.18
N GLU A 120 2.87 -28.77 1.44
CA GLU A 120 2.57 -27.92 0.30
C GLU A 120 2.43 -26.43 0.72
N ILE A 121 1.73 -26.16 1.83
CA ILE A 121 1.60 -24.81 2.39
C ILE A 121 2.98 -24.26 2.76
N THR A 122 3.81 -25.07 3.44
CA THR A 122 5.14 -24.65 3.86
C THR A 122 6.04 -24.35 2.66
N ALA A 123 6.00 -25.17 1.61
CA ALA A 123 6.74 -24.95 0.37
C ALA A 123 6.30 -23.66 -0.35
N ALA A 124 4.98 -23.43 -0.43
CA ALA A 124 4.43 -22.22 -1.05
C ALA A 124 4.82 -20.96 -0.28
N ILE A 125 4.74 -20.96 1.05
CA ILE A 125 5.17 -19.85 1.89
C ILE A 125 6.67 -19.57 1.69
N LYS A 126 7.50 -20.62 1.68
CA LYS A 126 8.94 -20.46 1.45
C LYS A 126 9.22 -19.79 0.11
N LYS A 127 8.56 -20.22 -0.96
CA LYS A 127 8.69 -19.61 -2.29
C LYS A 127 8.28 -18.13 -2.30
N ILE A 128 7.17 -17.79 -1.65
CA ILE A 128 6.69 -16.40 -1.55
C ILE A 128 7.69 -15.53 -0.77
N THR A 129 8.30 -16.06 0.30
CA THR A 129 9.25 -15.31 1.15
C THR A 129 10.63 -15.10 0.50
N GLU A 130 10.94 -15.77 -0.61
CA GLU A 130 12.14 -15.47 -1.40
C GLU A 130 12.07 -14.10 -2.08
N TYR A 131 10.87 -13.58 -2.32
CA TYR A 131 10.69 -12.21 -2.81
C TYR A 131 10.85 -11.20 -1.66
N LYS A 132 11.59 -10.11 -1.92
CA LYS A 132 11.93 -9.07 -0.92
C LYS A 132 10.79 -8.08 -0.69
N LEU A 133 9.55 -8.55 -0.57
CA LEU A 133 8.44 -7.68 -0.16
C LEU A 133 8.38 -7.54 1.37
N GLN A 134 7.84 -6.40 1.80
CA GLN A 134 7.52 -6.20 3.19
C GLN A 134 6.35 -7.10 3.58
N ILE A 135 6.37 -7.65 4.78
CA ILE A 135 5.30 -8.53 5.29
C ILE A 135 3.92 -7.90 5.19
N ASN A 136 3.83 -6.58 5.28
CA ASN A 136 2.57 -5.85 5.16
C ASN A 136 1.94 -5.99 3.77
N ASP A 137 2.73 -6.09 2.70
CA ASP A 137 2.20 -6.26 1.35
C ASP A 137 1.55 -7.65 1.18
N TYR A 138 2.09 -8.69 1.82
CA TYR A 138 1.46 -10.01 1.85
C TYR A 138 0.16 -10.01 2.65
N LEU A 139 0.16 -9.34 3.81
CA LEU A 139 -1.05 -9.20 4.62
C LEU A 139 -2.13 -8.42 3.87
N ASP A 140 -1.76 -7.41 3.11
CA ASP A 140 -2.68 -6.67 2.25
C ASP A 140 -3.27 -7.57 1.14
N LEU A 141 -2.45 -8.43 0.49
CA LEU A 141 -2.93 -9.42 -0.49
C LEU A 141 -3.97 -10.36 0.11
N ILE A 142 -3.66 -10.93 1.27
CA ILE A 142 -4.55 -11.85 1.98
C ILE A 142 -5.85 -11.13 2.37
N ALA A 143 -5.75 -9.93 2.92
CA ALA A 143 -6.90 -9.15 3.35
C ALA A 143 -7.84 -8.80 2.18
N ILE A 144 -7.28 -8.36 1.04
CA ILE A 144 -8.07 -8.03 -0.16
C ILE A 144 -8.72 -9.29 -0.75
N TRP A 145 -8.01 -10.43 -0.77
CA TRP A 145 -8.58 -11.69 -1.23
C TRP A 145 -9.81 -12.10 -0.40
N TYR A 146 -9.67 -12.15 0.92
CA TYR A 146 -10.80 -12.53 1.77
C TYR A 146 -11.91 -11.48 1.79
N ARG A 147 -11.59 -10.20 1.64
CA ARG A 147 -12.59 -9.15 1.41
C ARG A 147 -13.43 -9.47 0.17
N ASP A 148 -12.78 -9.80 -0.95
CA ASP A 148 -13.47 -10.12 -2.20
C ASP A 148 -14.34 -11.38 -2.07
N VAL A 149 -13.84 -12.42 -1.39
CA VAL A 149 -14.62 -13.64 -1.09
C VAL A 149 -15.86 -13.31 -0.27
N LEU A 150 -15.72 -12.53 0.81
CA LEU A 150 -16.83 -12.16 1.69
C LEU A 150 -17.82 -11.22 0.98
N LEU A 151 -17.33 -10.27 0.20
CA LEU A 151 -18.17 -9.37 -0.58
C LEU A 151 -18.99 -10.15 -1.62
N PHE A 152 -18.36 -11.06 -2.35
CA PHE A 152 -19.06 -11.90 -3.30
C PHE A 152 -20.08 -12.82 -2.61
N LYS A 153 -19.73 -13.42 -1.46
CA LYS A 153 -20.64 -14.24 -0.67
C LYS A 153 -21.90 -13.47 -0.23
N ALA A 154 -21.73 -12.19 0.12
CA ALA A 154 -22.83 -11.34 0.59
C ALA A 154 -23.69 -10.73 -0.52
N THR A 155 -23.09 -10.36 -1.67
CA THR A 155 -23.75 -9.56 -2.70
C THR A 155 -23.93 -10.27 -4.02
N SER A 156 -23.13 -11.30 -4.30
CA SER A 156 -22.99 -11.95 -5.61
C SER A 156 -22.59 -10.99 -6.74
N ASP A 157 -22.14 -9.77 -6.39
CA ASP A 157 -21.72 -8.73 -7.35
C ASP A 157 -20.23 -8.83 -7.63
N VAL A 158 -19.90 -8.90 -8.93
CA VAL A 158 -18.52 -9.01 -9.42
C VAL A 158 -17.86 -7.63 -9.62
N ASN A 159 -18.69 -6.59 -9.80
CA ASN A 159 -18.19 -5.27 -10.20
C ASN A 159 -17.31 -4.59 -9.14
N HIS A 160 -17.50 -4.94 -7.87
CA HIS A 160 -16.78 -4.37 -6.74
C HIS A 160 -15.57 -5.21 -6.26
N LEU A 161 -15.27 -6.29 -6.99
CA LEU A 161 -14.11 -7.14 -6.67
C LEU A 161 -12.84 -6.53 -7.23
N VAL A 162 -11.76 -6.61 -6.45
CA VAL A 162 -10.40 -6.22 -6.89
C VAL A 162 -9.81 -7.29 -7.80
N PHE A 163 -9.96 -8.57 -7.41
CA PHE A 163 -9.47 -9.71 -8.18
C PHE A 163 -10.56 -10.31 -9.10
N ARG A 164 -11.15 -9.49 -9.97
CA ARG A 164 -12.24 -9.92 -10.87
C ARG A 164 -11.86 -11.09 -11.78
N GLU A 165 -10.62 -11.16 -12.22
CA GLU A 165 -10.11 -12.25 -13.06
C GLU A 165 -10.15 -13.60 -12.35
N GLU A 166 -10.21 -13.60 -11.01
CA GLU A 166 -10.21 -14.76 -10.17
C GLU A 166 -11.61 -15.19 -9.69
N ILE A 167 -12.65 -14.71 -10.37
CA ILE A 167 -14.06 -14.92 -9.97
C ILE A 167 -14.41 -16.41 -9.78
N SER A 168 -13.87 -17.30 -10.59
CA SER A 168 -14.11 -18.74 -10.47
C SER A 168 -13.62 -19.32 -9.15
N ALA A 169 -12.42 -18.87 -8.71
CA ALA A 169 -11.84 -19.27 -7.45
C ALA A 169 -12.55 -18.61 -6.26
N ILE A 170 -12.86 -17.30 -6.37
CA ILE A 170 -13.63 -16.57 -5.35
C ILE A 170 -14.98 -17.24 -5.11
N ARG A 171 -15.72 -17.60 -6.17
CA ARG A 171 -17.00 -18.30 -6.08
C ARG A 171 -16.86 -19.64 -5.36
N ARG A 172 -15.85 -20.43 -5.72
CA ARG A 172 -15.59 -21.74 -5.09
C ARG A 172 -15.32 -21.60 -3.59
N VAL A 173 -14.49 -20.63 -3.19
CA VAL A 173 -14.17 -20.38 -1.78
C VAL A 173 -15.36 -19.80 -1.02
N ALA A 174 -16.18 -18.95 -1.65
CA ALA A 174 -17.36 -18.35 -1.04
C ALA A 174 -18.52 -19.34 -0.76
N GLN A 175 -18.56 -20.47 -1.47
CA GLN A 175 -19.57 -21.52 -1.29
C GLN A 175 -19.26 -22.46 -0.12
N ARG A 176 -18.06 -22.42 0.40
CA ARG A 176 -17.62 -23.18 1.59
C ARG A 176 -17.85 -22.35 2.86
#